data_2415432e81ea3f1104fe3391fb40f591
#
_entry.id   2415432e81ea3f1104fe3391fb40f591
#
_cell.length_a   1.000
_cell.length_b   1.000
_cell.length_c   1.000
_cell.angle_alpha   90.00
_cell.angle_beta   90.00
_cell.angle_gamma   90.00
#
_symmetry.space_group_name_H-M   'P 1'
#
loop_
_entity.id
_entity.type
_entity.pdbx_description
1 polymer ?
#
loop_
_entity_poly.entity_id
_entity_poly.type
_entity_poly.pdbx_seq_one_letter_code
_entity_poly.pdbx_strand_id
1 'polypeptide(L)'
;MNLEFTKAAVGDLKSIRQYTLETWGGEQEEVYLNDLWKKFEHILDDPSRWRFRNDLFPGCQVASQGRHVILFRVQGKTLQIVRILHSAMDFPSHLKGNE
;
A
#
# COMPACT_ATOMS: atom_id res chain seq x y z
N MET A 1 7.01 -16.26 2.60
CA MET A 1 6.98 -15.24 1.53
C MET A 1 7.67 -13.98 2.02
N ASN A 2 8.47 -13.37 1.18
CA ASN A 2 9.17 -12.13 1.53
C ASN A 2 8.29 -10.91 1.26
N LEU A 3 8.39 -9.91 2.11
CA LEU A 3 7.72 -8.61 1.92
C LEU A 3 8.75 -7.59 1.46
N GLU A 4 8.44 -6.90 0.37
CA GLU A 4 9.32 -5.90 -0.22
C GLU A 4 8.52 -4.64 -0.54
N PHE A 5 9.17 -3.47 -0.46
CA PHE A 5 8.55 -2.19 -0.79
C PHE A 5 9.34 -1.52 -1.91
N THR A 6 8.62 -0.96 -2.88
CA THR A 6 9.28 -0.09 -3.87
C THR A 6 9.71 1.22 -3.20
N LYS A 7 10.61 1.94 -3.83
CA LYS A 7 10.99 3.29 -3.36
C LYS A 7 9.78 4.20 -3.26
N ALA A 8 8.88 4.12 -4.23
CA ALA A 8 7.67 4.92 -4.24
C ALA A 8 6.76 4.58 -3.06
N ALA A 9 6.62 3.28 -2.73
CA ALA A 9 5.82 2.85 -1.59
C ALA A 9 6.43 3.33 -0.27
N VAL A 10 7.75 3.31 -0.13
CA VAL A 10 8.42 3.87 1.05
C VAL A 10 8.13 5.36 1.17
N GLY A 11 8.19 6.09 0.05
CA GLY A 11 7.83 7.50 0.01
C GLY A 11 6.39 7.74 0.41
N ASP A 12 5.47 6.88 -0.06
CA ASP A 12 4.06 6.95 0.32
C ASP A 12 3.89 6.78 1.84
N LEU A 13 4.58 5.82 2.44
CA LEU A 13 4.51 5.61 3.89
C LEU A 13 5.00 6.82 4.67
N LYS A 14 6.08 7.45 4.22
CA LYS A 14 6.60 8.67 4.84
C LYS A 14 5.59 9.81 4.75
N SER A 15 4.95 9.97 3.59
CA SER A 15 3.93 11.01 3.38
C SER A 15 2.69 10.77 4.24
N ILE A 16 2.25 9.52 4.33
CA ILE A 16 1.10 9.14 5.17
C ILE A 16 1.40 9.45 6.64
N ARG A 17 2.59 9.09 7.08
CA ARG A 17 3.02 9.34 8.47
C ARG A 17 3.03 10.83 8.77
N GLN A 18 3.66 11.62 7.90
CA GLN A 18 3.76 13.07 8.06
C GLN A 18 2.37 13.71 8.12
N TYR A 19 1.51 13.39 7.16
CA TYR A 19 0.16 13.94 7.08
C TYR A 19 -0.65 13.57 8.32
N THR A 20 -0.59 12.31 8.74
CA THR A 20 -1.37 11.83 9.87
C THR A 20 -0.90 12.50 11.17
N LEU A 21 0.42 12.63 11.32
CA LEU A 21 1.01 13.29 12.49
C LEU A 21 0.58 14.77 12.58
N GLU A 22 0.67 15.49 11.47
CA GLU A 22 0.32 16.90 11.41
C GLU A 22 -1.17 17.17 11.58
N THR A 23 -2.00 16.27 11.05
CA THR A 23 -3.46 16.45 11.04
C THR A 23 -4.12 15.93 12.31
N TRP A 24 -3.66 14.79 12.83
CA TRP A 24 -4.35 14.07 13.90
C TRP A 24 -3.53 13.86 15.17
N GLY A 25 -2.22 14.17 15.13
CA GLY A 25 -1.32 14.02 16.27
C GLY A 25 -0.67 12.64 16.37
N GLY A 26 0.27 12.53 17.31
CA GLY A 26 1.13 11.34 17.45
C GLY A 26 0.41 10.06 17.79
N GLU A 27 -0.63 10.11 18.63
CA GLU A 27 -1.40 8.91 18.96
C GLU A 27 -2.09 8.32 17.74
N GLN A 28 -2.74 9.17 16.95
CA GLN A 28 -3.44 8.72 15.74
C GLN A 28 -2.48 8.25 14.67
N GLU A 29 -1.32 8.90 14.55
CA GLU A 29 -0.29 8.48 13.63
C GLU A 29 0.16 7.06 13.94
N GLU A 30 0.42 6.76 15.21
CA GLU A 30 0.84 5.44 15.64
C GLU A 30 -0.24 4.39 15.36
N VAL A 31 -1.50 4.68 15.70
CA VAL A 31 -2.63 3.77 15.45
C VAL A 31 -2.77 3.48 13.96
N TYR A 32 -2.71 4.53 13.14
CA TYR A 32 -2.92 4.38 11.70
C TYR A 32 -1.80 3.56 11.04
N LEU A 33 -0.56 3.83 11.40
CA LEU A 33 0.59 3.07 10.87
C LEU A 33 0.57 1.61 11.33
N ASN A 34 0.17 1.36 12.58
CA ASN A 34 0.01 -0.01 13.08
C ASN A 34 -1.08 -0.76 12.32
N ASP A 35 -2.20 -0.10 12.01
CA ASP A 35 -3.29 -0.70 11.23
C ASP A 35 -2.84 -1.03 9.81
N LEU A 36 -2.07 -0.15 9.17
CA LEU A 36 -1.47 -0.42 7.87
C LEU A 36 -0.57 -1.65 7.93
N TRP A 37 0.28 -1.73 8.96
CA TRP A 37 1.19 -2.86 9.12
C TRP A 37 0.45 -4.18 9.30
N LYS A 38 -0.62 -4.17 10.10
CA LYS A 38 -1.49 -5.34 10.27
C LYS A 38 -2.13 -5.76 8.95
N LYS A 39 -2.48 -4.79 8.12
CA LYS A 39 -3.03 -5.09 6.80
C LYS A 39 -1.97 -5.77 5.91
N PHE A 40 -0.73 -5.34 5.95
CA PHE A 40 0.35 -6.01 5.21
C PHE A 40 0.49 -7.47 5.66
N GLU A 41 0.46 -7.72 6.95
CA GLU A 41 0.51 -9.08 7.49
C GLU A 41 -0.68 -9.91 7.03
N HIS A 42 -1.86 -9.31 7.00
CA HIS A 42 -3.09 -9.95 6.55
C HIS A 42 -3.01 -10.34 5.07
N ILE A 43 -2.42 -9.46 4.25
CA ILE A 43 -2.20 -9.73 2.83
C ILE A 43 -1.21 -10.89 2.66
N LEU A 44 -0.14 -10.91 3.46
CA LEU A 44 0.86 -11.97 3.42
C LEU A 44 0.28 -13.35 3.77
N ASP A 45 -0.71 -13.40 4.64
CA ASP A 45 -1.35 -14.66 5.04
C ASP A 45 -1.97 -15.40 3.86
N ASP A 46 -2.65 -14.65 2.97
CA ASP A 46 -3.28 -15.23 1.78
C ASP A 46 -3.42 -14.16 0.70
N PRO A 47 -2.35 -13.95 -0.09
CA PRO A 47 -2.40 -12.93 -1.15
C PRO A 47 -3.49 -13.17 -2.20
N SER A 48 -3.86 -14.43 -2.44
CA SER A 48 -4.85 -14.79 -3.47
C SER A 48 -6.26 -14.30 -3.16
N ARG A 49 -6.52 -13.98 -1.91
CA ARG A 49 -7.83 -13.51 -1.45
C ARG A 49 -8.18 -12.12 -2.00
N TRP A 50 -7.19 -11.33 -2.37
CA TRP A 50 -7.37 -9.91 -2.67
C TRP A 50 -7.61 -9.69 -4.15
N ARG A 51 -8.45 -8.69 -4.46
CA ARG A 51 -8.93 -8.43 -5.82
C ARG A 51 -7.82 -7.99 -6.76
N PHE A 52 -7.88 -8.48 -8.00
CA PHE A 52 -6.95 -8.08 -9.06
C PHE A 52 -7.42 -6.79 -9.76
N ARG A 53 -6.46 -5.95 -10.10
CA ARG A 53 -6.64 -4.75 -10.89
C ARG A 53 -5.55 -4.71 -11.97
N ASN A 54 -5.62 -5.68 -12.89
CA ASN A 54 -4.65 -5.79 -13.98
C ASN A 54 -4.68 -4.61 -14.94
N ASP A 55 -5.74 -3.80 -14.88
CA ASP A 55 -5.85 -2.55 -15.64
C ASP A 55 -4.84 -1.51 -15.16
N LEU A 56 -4.40 -1.57 -13.90
CA LEU A 56 -3.42 -0.63 -13.35
C LEU A 56 -1.99 -1.03 -13.73
N PHE A 57 -1.66 -2.28 -13.56
CA PHE A 57 -0.42 -2.89 -14.06
C PHE A 57 -0.56 -4.42 -13.96
N PRO A 58 0.21 -5.17 -14.76
CA PRO A 58 0.09 -6.63 -14.75
C PRO A 58 0.34 -7.23 -13.38
N GLY A 59 -0.59 -8.06 -12.93
CA GLY A 59 -0.50 -8.73 -11.63
C GLY A 59 -0.87 -7.86 -10.45
N CYS A 60 -1.34 -6.64 -10.66
CA CYS A 60 -1.74 -5.75 -9.59
C CYS A 60 -2.90 -6.34 -8.78
N GLN A 61 -2.76 -6.32 -7.46
CA GLN A 61 -3.84 -6.62 -6.53
C GLN A 61 -4.01 -5.43 -5.60
N VAL A 62 -5.20 -5.28 -5.03
CA VAL A 62 -5.53 -4.13 -4.19
C VAL A 62 -6.15 -4.56 -2.86
N ALA A 63 -5.80 -3.85 -1.80
CA ALA A 63 -6.39 -4.00 -0.48
C ALA A 63 -6.58 -2.64 0.13
N SER A 64 -7.78 -2.39 0.68
CA SER A 64 -8.06 -1.10 1.31
C SER A 64 -7.76 -1.12 2.80
N GLN A 65 -7.23 -0.02 3.31
CA GLN A 65 -7.03 0.20 4.73
C GLN A 65 -7.30 1.67 5.04
N GLY A 66 -8.34 1.94 5.80
CA GLY A 66 -8.73 3.30 6.12
C GLY A 66 -8.99 4.09 4.84
N ARG A 67 -8.30 5.20 4.68
CA ARG A 67 -8.42 6.08 3.49
C ARG A 67 -7.48 5.71 2.36
N HIS A 68 -6.71 4.65 2.52
CA HIS A 68 -5.66 4.28 1.57
C HIS A 68 -5.95 2.96 0.90
N VAL A 69 -5.40 2.80 -0.29
CA VAL A 69 -5.45 1.56 -1.05
C VAL A 69 -4.01 1.10 -1.26
N ILE A 70 -3.76 -0.14 -0.87
CA ILE A 70 -2.46 -0.77 -1.02
C ILE A 70 -2.45 -1.49 -2.37
N LEU A 71 -1.53 -1.10 -3.25
CA LEU A 71 -1.34 -1.75 -4.53
C LEU A 71 -0.12 -2.65 -4.41
N PHE A 72 -0.30 -3.94 -4.67
CA PHE A 72 0.78 -4.91 -4.50
C PHE A 72 0.74 -5.96 -5.62
N ARG A 73 1.82 -6.72 -5.73
CA ARG A 73 1.89 -7.86 -6.64
C ARG A 73 2.74 -8.95 -6.03
N VAL A 74 2.49 -10.19 -6.46
CA VAL A 74 3.26 -11.35 -6.03
C VAL A 74 4.11 -11.82 -7.19
N GLN A 75 5.41 -11.94 -6.96
CA GLN A 75 6.36 -12.46 -7.93
C GLN A 75 7.20 -13.54 -7.25
N GLY A 76 6.99 -14.81 -7.63
CA GLY A 76 7.67 -15.92 -6.97
C GLY A 76 7.33 -15.97 -5.48
N LYS A 77 8.35 -15.83 -4.64
CA LYS A 77 8.20 -15.88 -3.18
C LYS A 77 8.19 -14.48 -2.55
N THR A 78 8.02 -13.44 -3.36
CA THR A 78 8.04 -12.06 -2.88
C THR A 78 6.70 -11.38 -3.10
N LEU A 79 6.15 -10.79 -2.06
CA LEU A 79 5.02 -9.87 -2.14
C LEU A 79 5.59 -8.47 -2.12
N GLN A 80 5.40 -7.76 -3.22
CA GLN A 80 5.92 -6.40 -3.37
C GLN A 80 4.80 -5.37 -3.20
N ILE A 81 4.94 -4.50 -2.22
CA ILE A 81 4.06 -3.34 -2.07
C ILE A 81 4.56 -2.29 -3.08
N VAL A 82 3.73 -2.00 -4.09
CA VAL A 82 4.11 -1.12 -5.19
C VAL A 82 3.80 0.33 -4.88
N ARG A 83 2.59 0.61 -4.39
CA ARG A 83 2.18 1.94 -3.97
C ARG A 83 1.16 1.84 -2.84
N ILE A 84 1.07 2.90 -2.04
CA ILE A 84 0.01 3.08 -1.05
C ILE A 84 -0.59 4.46 -1.33
N LEU A 85 -1.75 4.47 -1.98
CA LEU A 85 -2.35 5.69 -2.50
C LEU A 85 -3.64 6.02 -1.76
N HIS A 86 -3.93 7.32 -1.62
CA HIS A 86 -5.22 7.74 -1.07
C HIS A 86 -6.33 7.32 -2.03
N SER A 87 -7.45 6.84 -1.49
CA SER A 87 -8.56 6.30 -2.30
C SER A 87 -9.16 7.30 -3.28
N ALA A 88 -8.99 8.60 -3.03
CA ALA A 88 -9.48 9.66 -3.91
C ALA A 88 -8.53 10.01 -5.05
N MET A 89 -7.31 9.45 -5.07
CA MET A 89 -6.34 9.73 -6.11
C MET A 89 -6.68 9.02 -7.42
N ASP A 90 -6.26 9.63 -8.53
CA ASP A 90 -6.30 8.98 -9.84
C ASP A 90 -5.10 8.03 -9.93
N PHE A 91 -5.35 6.75 -9.71
CA PHE A 91 -4.30 5.73 -9.63
C PHE A 91 -3.41 5.68 -10.88
N PRO A 92 -3.97 5.65 -12.11
CA PRO A 92 -3.12 5.58 -13.29
C PRO A 92 -2.08 6.68 -13.38
N SER A 93 -2.43 7.91 -13.01
CA SER A 93 -1.49 9.03 -13.11
C SER A 93 -0.36 8.92 -12.08
N HIS A 94 -0.59 8.24 -10.95
CA HIS A 94 0.41 8.02 -9.92
C HIS A 94 1.31 6.82 -10.17
N LEU A 95 0.98 6.00 -11.18
CA LEU A 95 1.75 4.79 -11.50
C LEU A 95 2.73 4.99 -12.63
N LYS A 96 2.65 6.09 -13.35
CA LYS A 96 3.56 6.39 -14.46
C LYS A 96 4.98 6.60 -13.96
N GLY A 97 5.93 5.85 -14.52
CA GLY A 97 7.34 6.01 -14.21
C GLY A 97 7.75 5.54 -12.82
N ASN A 98 6.92 4.79 -12.12
CA ASN A 98 7.16 4.34 -10.74
C ASN A 98 7.50 2.85 -10.65
N GLU A 99 8.06 2.31 -11.67
CA GLU A 99 8.47 0.91 -11.67
C GLU A 99 9.90 0.70 -11.22
#